data_1e63179b03a0598e51b90ee0c076c99c
#
_entry.id   1e63179b03a0598e51b90ee0c076c99c
#
_cell.length_a   1.000
_cell.length_b   1.000
_cell.length_c   1.000
_cell.angle_alpha   90.00
_cell.angle_beta   90.00
_cell.angle_gamma   90.00
#
_symmetry.space_group_name_H-M   'P 1'
#
loop_
_entity.id
_entity.type
_entity.pdbx_description
1 polymer ?
#
loop_
_entity_poly.entity_id
_entity_poly.type
_entity_poly.pdbx_seq_one_letter_code
_entity_poly.pdbx_strand_id
1 'polypeptide(L)'
;MLAWCQKEIAALIIKKKGDYLLALKGNQKLLHKDVKDWFELARKEEFAGREHSYYQQIEVGHHRVEKRQIWTVAVSELPSLHNQSLWTGLKTVVMVVSERRLWNKTTTEVRFYLSSLASNAEKISQAIRSHWGIENSLHWTLDVTFSLRQESHS
;
A
#
# COMPACT_ATOMS: atom_id res chain seq x y z
N MET A 1 -24.72 7.03 5.87
CA MET A 1 -24.04 6.24 5.05
C MET A 1 -23.30 5.22 5.80
N LEU A 2 -23.34 4.12 5.34
CA LEU A 2 -22.68 3.12 6.00
C LEU A 2 -21.28 3.04 5.58
N ALA A 3 -20.45 3.23 6.49
CA ALA A 3 -19.08 3.08 6.22
C ALA A 3 -18.67 1.71 6.70
N TRP A 4 -18.31 0.88 5.79
CA TRP A 4 -17.71 -0.36 6.18
C TRP A 4 -16.34 -0.06 6.76
N CYS A 5 -16.07 -0.61 7.93
CA CYS A 5 -14.75 -0.54 8.52
C CYS A 5 -13.78 -1.34 7.65
N GLN A 6 -12.61 -0.80 7.37
CA GLN A 6 -11.63 -1.51 6.52
C GLN A 6 -11.25 -2.86 7.11
N LYS A 7 -11.24 -2.99 8.44
CA LYS A 7 -10.94 -4.27 9.08
C LYS A 7 -12.01 -5.30 8.75
N GLU A 8 -13.27 -4.88 8.69
CA GLU A 8 -14.36 -5.78 8.33
C GLU A 8 -14.27 -6.19 6.86
N ILE A 9 -13.92 -5.25 6.01
CA ILE A 9 -13.72 -5.54 4.60
C ILE A 9 -12.57 -6.53 4.42
N ALA A 10 -11.47 -6.32 5.12
CA ALA A 10 -10.33 -7.23 5.05
C ALA A 10 -10.72 -8.64 5.47
N ALA A 11 -11.47 -8.76 6.57
CA ALA A 11 -11.91 -10.06 7.05
C ALA A 11 -12.82 -10.76 6.03
N LEU A 12 -13.73 -10.00 5.42
CA LEU A 12 -14.63 -10.55 4.41
C LEU A 12 -13.86 -11.04 3.19
N ILE A 13 -12.88 -10.27 2.75
CA ILE A 13 -12.09 -10.65 1.58
C ILE A 13 -11.31 -11.93 1.83
N ILE A 14 -10.70 -12.05 3.00
CA ILE A 14 -9.96 -13.28 3.36
C ILE A 14 -10.92 -14.46 3.46
N LYS A 15 -12.10 -14.25 4.03
CA LYS A 15 -13.10 -15.31 4.12
C LYS A 15 -13.48 -15.83 2.73
N LYS A 16 -13.49 -14.94 1.74
CA LYS A 16 -13.79 -15.31 0.35
C LYS A 16 -12.55 -15.74 -0.42
N LYS A 17 -11.43 -15.95 0.27
CA LYS A 17 -10.16 -16.43 -0.31
C LYS A 17 -9.53 -15.45 -1.30
N GLY A 18 -9.81 -14.17 -1.13
CA GLY A 18 -9.18 -13.12 -1.91
C GLY A 18 -8.02 -12.50 -1.15
N ASP A 19 -7.35 -11.57 -1.81
CA ASP A 19 -6.30 -10.76 -1.19
C ASP A 19 -6.73 -9.31 -1.18
N TYR A 20 -6.16 -8.55 -0.24
CA TYR A 20 -6.48 -7.13 -0.16
C TYR A 20 -5.25 -6.26 -0.18
N LEU A 21 -5.45 -5.03 -0.63
CA LEU A 21 -4.44 -3.98 -0.61
C LEU A 21 -5.22 -2.72 -0.25
N LEU A 22 -5.08 -2.27 0.99
CA LEU A 22 -5.90 -1.21 1.54
C LEU A 22 -5.06 -0.01 1.93
N ALA A 23 -5.47 1.17 1.48
CA ALA A 23 -4.78 2.40 1.83
C ALA A 23 -5.06 2.78 3.27
N LEU A 24 -4.01 3.15 3.99
CA LEU A 24 -4.16 3.70 5.34
C LEU A 24 -4.54 5.17 5.21
N LYS A 25 -5.63 5.54 5.87
CA LYS A 25 -6.15 6.90 5.80
C LYS A 25 -6.15 7.55 7.16
N GLY A 26 -6.42 8.85 7.15
CA GLY A 26 -6.38 9.64 8.36
C GLY A 26 -7.34 9.22 9.46
N ASN A 27 -8.40 8.47 9.12
CA ASN A 27 -9.32 7.98 10.14
C ASN A 27 -8.73 6.83 10.96
N GLN A 28 -7.55 6.35 10.60
CA GLN A 28 -6.83 5.33 11.36
C GLN A 28 -5.53 5.92 11.88
N LYS A 29 -5.66 6.97 12.65
CA LYS A 29 -4.54 7.81 13.04
C LYS A 29 -3.41 7.08 13.74
N LEU A 30 -3.74 6.22 14.71
CA LEU A 30 -2.69 5.53 15.48
C LEU A 30 -1.94 4.52 14.62
N LEU A 31 -2.69 3.75 13.85
CA LEU A 31 -2.07 2.77 12.96
C LEU A 31 -1.23 3.46 11.89
N HIS A 32 -1.77 4.52 11.31
CA HIS A 32 -1.06 5.29 10.30
C HIS A 32 0.23 5.87 10.88
N LYS A 33 0.18 6.39 12.10
CA LYS A 33 1.35 6.93 12.75
C LYS A 33 2.40 5.86 13.01
N ASP A 34 1.99 4.69 13.48
CA ASP A 34 2.92 3.59 13.72
C ASP A 34 3.68 3.21 12.46
N VAL A 35 2.95 3.06 11.37
CA VAL A 35 3.54 2.67 10.09
C VAL A 35 4.44 3.79 9.56
N LYS A 36 3.95 5.01 9.60
CA LYS A 36 4.71 6.16 9.10
C LYS A 36 6.02 6.33 9.86
N ASP A 37 5.96 6.29 11.18
CA ASP A 37 7.15 6.49 12.01
C ASP A 37 8.17 5.40 11.75
N TRP A 38 7.71 4.15 11.62
CA TRP A 38 8.62 3.05 11.36
C TRP A 38 9.32 3.21 10.01
N PHE A 39 8.57 3.55 8.95
CA PHE A 39 9.16 3.73 7.63
C PHE A 39 10.08 4.94 7.58
N GLU A 40 9.75 6.01 8.28
CA GLU A 40 10.62 7.19 8.30
C GLU A 40 11.97 6.86 8.91
N LEU A 41 11.97 6.12 10.01
CA LEU A 41 13.20 5.70 10.64
C LEU A 41 13.97 4.72 9.76
N ALA A 42 13.26 3.73 9.20
CA ALA A 42 13.89 2.74 8.34
C ALA A 42 14.56 3.40 7.14
N ARG A 43 13.85 4.35 6.52
CA ARG A 43 14.37 5.05 5.35
C ARG A 43 15.59 5.89 5.70
N LYS A 44 15.55 6.54 6.85
CA LYS A 44 16.68 7.34 7.32
C LYS A 44 17.92 6.47 7.53
N GLU A 45 17.72 5.23 7.94
CA GLU A 45 18.80 4.27 8.16
C GLU A 45 19.04 3.37 6.95
N GLU A 46 18.46 3.72 5.81
CA GLU A 46 18.58 2.98 4.57
C GLU A 46 18.19 1.51 4.72
N PHE A 47 17.18 1.27 5.56
CA PHE A 47 16.66 -0.07 5.86
C PHE A 47 17.72 -1.03 6.40
N ALA A 48 18.77 -0.50 7.00
CA ALA A 48 19.84 -1.33 7.56
C ALA A 48 19.29 -2.30 8.60
N GLY A 49 19.62 -3.58 8.47
CA GLY A 49 19.16 -4.62 9.38
C GLY A 49 17.68 -4.95 9.25
N ARG A 50 17.00 -4.44 8.25
CA ARG A 50 15.58 -4.69 8.03
C ARG A 50 15.36 -5.35 6.68
N GLU A 51 14.73 -6.50 6.70
CA GLU A 51 14.42 -7.19 5.46
C GLU A 51 13.27 -6.49 4.76
N HIS A 52 13.45 -6.18 3.47
CA HIS A 52 12.45 -5.44 2.72
C HIS A 52 12.56 -5.75 1.23
N SER A 53 11.52 -5.34 0.48
CA SER A 53 11.52 -5.41 -0.97
C SER A 53 11.37 -3.99 -1.50
N TYR A 54 12.03 -3.69 -2.60
CA TYR A 54 12.02 -2.36 -3.19
C TYR A 54 11.81 -2.44 -4.69
N TYR A 55 11.03 -1.52 -5.22
CA TYR A 55 10.80 -1.43 -6.65
C TYR A 55 10.65 0.04 -7.03
N GLN A 56 11.23 0.41 -8.17
CA GLN A 56 11.15 1.78 -8.64
C GLN A 56 10.68 1.78 -10.09
N GLN A 57 9.85 2.76 -10.41
CA GLN A 57 9.33 2.91 -11.75
C GLN A 57 9.38 4.38 -12.12
N ILE A 58 9.86 4.66 -13.34
CA ILE A 58 9.95 6.03 -13.84
C ILE A 58 9.22 6.08 -15.17
N GLU A 59 8.30 7.02 -15.29
CA GLU A 59 7.56 7.24 -16.52
C GLU A 59 7.80 8.65 -17.00
N VAL A 60 8.18 8.76 -18.27
CA VAL A 60 8.43 10.06 -18.91
C VAL A 60 7.28 10.33 -19.87
N GLY A 61 6.54 11.38 -19.60
CA GLY A 61 5.47 11.82 -20.48
C GLY A 61 5.80 13.17 -21.07
N HIS A 62 4.81 13.78 -21.73
CA HIS A 62 5.00 15.07 -22.35
C HIS A 62 5.14 16.12 -21.24
N HIS A 63 6.33 16.73 -21.13
CA HIS A 63 6.64 17.74 -20.10
C HIS A 63 6.48 17.24 -18.65
N ARG A 64 6.60 15.90 -18.46
CA ARG A 64 6.34 15.34 -17.14
C ARG A 64 7.21 14.12 -16.92
N VAL A 65 7.75 14.01 -15.69
CA VAL A 65 8.44 12.82 -15.23
C VAL A 65 7.76 12.38 -13.95
N GLU A 66 7.35 11.13 -13.89
CA GLU A 66 6.76 10.57 -12.69
C GLU A 66 7.64 9.44 -12.20
N LYS A 67 8.06 9.55 -10.94
CA LYS A 67 8.89 8.53 -10.30
C LYS A 67 8.09 7.95 -9.14
N ARG A 68 7.99 6.64 -9.11
CA ARG A 68 7.30 5.96 -8.03
C ARG A 68 8.23 4.96 -7.41
N GLN A 69 8.42 5.07 -6.11
CA GLN A 69 9.25 4.16 -5.33
C GLN A 69 8.36 3.43 -4.35
N ILE A 70 8.53 2.12 -4.23
CA ILE A 70 7.70 1.27 -3.40
C ILE A 70 8.60 0.42 -2.54
N TRP A 71 8.37 0.50 -1.22
CA TRP A 71 9.04 -0.36 -0.25
C TRP A 71 7.98 -1.23 0.40
N THR A 72 8.23 -2.53 0.48
CA THR A 72 7.34 -3.44 1.18
C THR A 72 8.12 -4.17 2.24
N VAL A 73 7.47 -4.41 3.38
CA VAL A 73 8.08 -5.04 4.53
C VAL A 73 7.07 -5.99 5.12
N ALA A 74 7.54 -7.20 5.47
CA ALA A 74 6.67 -8.14 6.18
C ALA A 74 6.28 -7.53 7.52
N VAL A 75 5.02 -7.69 7.89
CA VAL A 75 4.53 -7.08 9.13
C VAL A 75 5.30 -7.60 10.35
N SER A 76 5.90 -8.79 10.24
CA SER A 76 6.71 -9.33 11.32
C SER A 76 7.99 -8.54 11.59
N GLU A 77 8.41 -7.70 10.65
CA GLU A 77 9.58 -6.83 10.85
C GLU A 77 9.28 -5.63 11.72
N LEU A 78 8.01 -5.31 11.91
CA LEU A 78 7.61 -4.16 12.71
C LEU A 78 7.27 -4.58 14.13
N PRO A 79 7.41 -3.67 15.11
CA PRO A 79 6.85 -3.95 16.42
C PRO A 79 5.33 -4.03 16.29
N SER A 80 4.68 -4.56 17.32
CA SER A 80 3.23 -4.72 17.28
C SER A 80 2.54 -3.40 16.94
N LEU A 81 1.75 -3.41 15.87
CA LEU A 81 1.03 -2.23 15.43
C LEU A 81 -0.27 -2.08 16.21
N HIS A 82 -0.77 -0.85 16.25
CA HIS A 82 -2.04 -0.57 16.92
C HIS A 82 -3.15 -1.43 16.32
N ASN A 83 -3.80 -2.23 17.15
CA ASN A 83 -4.89 -3.14 16.74
C ASN A 83 -4.51 -4.10 15.62
N GLN A 84 -3.24 -4.51 15.57
CA GLN A 84 -2.77 -5.38 14.51
C GLN A 84 -3.57 -6.68 14.41
N SER A 85 -3.96 -7.26 15.55
CA SER A 85 -4.67 -8.53 15.56
C SER A 85 -6.05 -8.45 14.92
N LEU A 86 -6.58 -7.25 14.76
CA LEU A 86 -7.89 -7.06 14.14
C LEU A 86 -7.83 -7.07 12.61
N TRP A 87 -6.63 -7.09 12.03
CA TRP A 87 -6.47 -7.10 10.58
C TRP A 87 -6.23 -8.54 10.11
N THR A 88 -7.32 -9.19 9.74
CA THR A 88 -7.26 -10.59 9.29
C THR A 88 -6.36 -10.73 8.07
N GLY A 89 -5.42 -11.67 8.15
CA GLY A 89 -4.57 -11.99 6.99
C GLY A 89 -3.51 -10.95 6.66
N LEU A 90 -3.27 -9.99 7.54
CA LEU A 90 -2.24 -8.97 7.29
C LEU A 90 -0.86 -9.60 7.21
N LYS A 91 -0.16 -9.39 6.11
CA LYS A 91 1.19 -9.91 5.90
C LYS A 91 2.21 -8.83 5.64
N THR A 92 1.82 -7.74 4.99
CA THR A 92 2.76 -6.77 4.44
C THR A 92 2.29 -5.35 4.71
N VAL A 93 3.26 -4.49 4.99
CA VAL A 93 3.05 -3.04 5.10
C VAL A 93 3.81 -2.40 3.96
N VAL A 94 3.21 -1.40 3.32
CA VAL A 94 3.75 -0.81 2.09
C VAL A 94 3.85 0.70 2.23
N MET A 95 4.97 1.25 1.75
CA MET A 95 5.14 2.69 1.59
C MET A 95 5.35 2.99 0.12
N VAL A 96 4.58 3.93 -0.41
CA VAL A 96 4.72 4.39 -1.80
C VAL A 96 5.06 5.86 -1.78
N VAL A 97 6.17 6.21 -2.42
CA VAL A 97 6.57 7.61 -2.59
C VAL A 97 6.45 7.94 -4.07
N SER A 98 5.56 8.86 -4.39
CA SER A 98 5.34 9.29 -5.76
C SER A 98 5.84 10.70 -5.93
N GLU A 99 6.72 10.90 -6.91
CA GLU A 99 7.24 12.20 -7.24
C GLU A 99 6.81 12.54 -8.67
N ARG A 100 6.15 13.69 -8.81
CA ARG A 100 5.77 14.18 -10.13
C ARG A 100 6.53 15.46 -10.39
N ARG A 101 7.33 15.46 -11.43
CA ARG A 101 8.13 16.61 -11.82
C ARG A 101 7.59 17.18 -13.11
N LEU A 102 7.03 18.37 -13.01
CA LEU A 102 6.63 19.17 -14.17
C LEU A 102 7.75 20.16 -14.43
N TRP A 103 7.73 20.81 -15.59
CA TRP A 103 8.84 21.69 -15.96
C TRP A 103 9.09 22.79 -14.95
N ASN A 104 8.10 23.22 -14.20
CA ASN A 104 8.25 24.32 -13.24
C ASN A 104 7.86 23.96 -11.81
N LYS A 105 7.61 22.69 -11.52
CA LYS A 105 7.11 22.30 -10.21
C LYS A 105 7.35 20.83 -9.95
N THR A 106 7.73 20.52 -8.72
CA THR A 106 7.88 19.13 -8.28
C THR A 106 6.96 18.91 -7.08
N THR A 107 6.17 17.86 -7.14
CA THR A 107 5.30 17.48 -6.03
C THR A 107 5.65 16.06 -5.59
N THR A 108 5.56 15.81 -4.29
CA THR A 108 5.84 14.50 -3.71
C THR A 108 4.68 14.10 -2.83
N GLU A 109 4.27 12.86 -2.96
CA GLU A 109 3.19 12.31 -2.15
C GLU A 109 3.65 10.98 -1.56
N VAL A 110 3.32 10.74 -0.28
CA VAL A 110 3.66 9.49 0.40
C VAL A 110 2.37 8.84 0.85
N ARG A 111 2.20 7.57 0.51
CA ARG A 111 1.04 6.79 0.90
C ARG A 111 1.47 5.48 1.53
N PHE A 112 0.65 4.99 2.45
CA PHE A 112 0.90 3.72 3.12
C PHE A 112 -0.27 2.78 2.89
N TYR A 113 0.04 1.48 2.80
CA TYR A 113 -0.96 0.46 2.55
C TYR A 113 -0.72 -0.73 3.48
N LEU A 114 -1.81 -1.46 3.74
CA LEU A 114 -1.76 -2.76 4.39
C LEU A 114 -2.17 -3.79 3.37
N SER A 115 -1.55 -4.96 3.40
CA SER A 115 -1.87 -5.98 2.40
C SER A 115 -1.77 -7.38 2.96
N SER A 116 -2.61 -8.26 2.41
CA SER A 116 -2.50 -9.70 2.65
C SER A 116 -1.53 -10.37 1.67
N LEU A 117 -1.07 -9.62 0.67
CA LEU A 117 -0.10 -10.14 -0.30
C LEU A 117 1.29 -10.25 0.34
N ALA A 118 2.11 -11.14 -0.20
CA ALA A 118 3.48 -11.28 0.28
C ALA A 118 4.29 -10.02 0.01
N SER A 119 5.39 -9.85 0.75
CA SER A 119 6.26 -8.69 0.61
C SER A 119 7.05 -8.80 -0.70
N ASN A 120 6.46 -8.27 -1.77
CA ASN A 120 7.07 -8.23 -3.09
C ASN A 120 6.70 -6.91 -3.71
N ALA A 121 7.64 -5.97 -3.73
CA ALA A 121 7.36 -4.60 -4.14
C ALA A 121 6.91 -4.51 -5.60
N GLU A 122 7.49 -5.32 -6.47
CA GLU A 122 7.12 -5.29 -7.88
C GLU A 122 5.67 -5.73 -8.10
N LYS A 123 5.27 -6.84 -7.47
CA LYS A 123 3.91 -7.32 -7.60
C LYS A 123 2.89 -6.36 -7.01
N ILE A 124 3.22 -5.80 -5.86
CA ILE A 124 2.33 -4.82 -5.24
C ILE A 124 2.25 -3.56 -6.08
N SER A 125 3.35 -3.14 -6.68
CA SER A 125 3.35 -2.02 -7.61
C SER A 125 2.41 -2.27 -8.78
N GLN A 126 2.46 -3.47 -9.36
CA GLN A 126 1.58 -3.83 -10.46
C GLN A 126 0.10 -3.79 -10.03
N ALA A 127 -0.19 -4.27 -8.84
CA ALA A 127 -1.55 -4.24 -8.33
C ALA A 127 -2.06 -2.81 -8.17
N ILE A 128 -1.24 -1.93 -7.62
CA ILE A 128 -1.62 -0.53 -7.46
C ILE A 128 -1.83 0.12 -8.82
N ARG A 129 -0.92 -0.13 -9.75
CA ARG A 129 -0.96 0.50 -11.06
C ARG A 129 -2.17 0.06 -11.90
N SER A 130 -2.52 -1.21 -11.83
CA SER A 130 -3.63 -1.72 -12.65
C SER A 130 -4.97 -1.12 -12.25
N HIS A 131 -5.05 -0.50 -11.09
CA HIS A 131 -6.27 0.14 -10.61
C HIS A 131 -6.12 1.65 -10.44
N TRP A 132 -5.15 2.23 -11.14
CA TRP A 132 -4.85 3.65 -10.99
C TRP A 132 -6.07 4.55 -11.21
N GLY A 133 -6.89 4.22 -12.20
CA GLY A 133 -8.03 5.05 -12.56
C GLY A 133 -9.14 5.05 -11.51
N ILE A 134 -9.13 4.14 -10.56
CA ILE A 134 -10.19 4.05 -9.56
C ILE A 134 -9.71 4.39 -8.15
N GLU A 135 -8.46 4.84 -8.00
CA GLU A 135 -7.95 5.10 -6.65
C GLU A 135 -8.68 6.23 -5.94
N ASN A 136 -9.38 7.08 -6.67
CA ASN A 136 -10.17 8.15 -6.07
C ASN A 136 -11.62 7.74 -5.80
N SER A 137 -11.98 6.52 -6.12
CA SER A 137 -13.31 6.01 -5.88
C SER A 137 -13.46 5.59 -4.42
N LEU A 138 -14.67 5.67 -3.91
CA LEU A 138 -14.95 5.21 -2.55
C LEU A 138 -14.70 3.73 -2.38
N HIS A 139 -14.73 2.98 -3.47
CA HIS A 139 -14.61 1.53 -3.43
C HIS A 139 -13.35 0.99 -4.08
N TRP A 140 -12.36 1.85 -4.36
CA TRP A 140 -11.22 1.38 -5.12
C TRP A 140 -10.45 0.26 -4.42
N THR A 141 -10.35 0.29 -3.10
CA THR A 141 -9.64 -0.78 -2.39
C THR A 141 -10.37 -2.11 -2.54
N LEU A 142 -11.68 -2.07 -2.47
CA LEU A 142 -12.49 -3.26 -2.65
C LEU A 142 -12.40 -3.75 -4.08
N ASP A 143 -12.47 -2.83 -5.05
CA ASP A 143 -12.36 -3.17 -6.46
C ASP A 143 -11.02 -3.78 -6.80
N VAL A 144 -9.94 -3.23 -6.26
CA VAL A 144 -8.61 -3.80 -6.46
C VAL A 144 -8.59 -5.25 -5.99
N THR A 145 -9.14 -5.52 -4.82
CA THR A 145 -9.13 -6.86 -4.26
C THR A 145 -9.95 -7.82 -5.10
N PHE A 146 -11.12 -7.41 -5.53
CA PHE A 146 -11.96 -8.26 -6.36
C PHE A 146 -11.32 -8.53 -7.72
N SER A 147 -10.65 -7.55 -8.28
CA SER A 147 -9.96 -7.74 -9.54
C SER A 147 -8.86 -8.78 -9.43
N LEU A 148 -8.06 -8.71 -8.37
CA LEU A 148 -7.01 -9.71 -8.14
C LEU A 148 -7.60 -11.09 -7.99
N ARG A 149 -8.73 -11.18 -7.29
CA ARG A 149 -9.40 -12.45 -7.10
C ARG A 149 -9.91 -13.01 -8.41
N GLN A 150 -10.48 -12.15 -9.25
CA GLN A 150 -11.00 -12.59 -10.55
C GLN A 150 -9.88 -13.12 -11.43
N GLU A 151 -8.74 -12.46 -11.40
CA GLU A 151 -7.60 -12.92 -12.17
C GLU A 151 -7.14 -14.29 -11.71
N SER A 152 -7.22 -14.57 -10.43
CA SER A 152 -6.81 -15.88 -9.93
C SER A 152 -7.75 -17.00 -10.33
N HIS A 153 -8.96 -16.66 -10.77
CA HIS A 153 -9.95 -17.65 -11.21
C HIS A 153 -9.94 -17.88 -12.72
N SER A 154 -9.28 -17.03 -13.46
CA SER A 154 -9.30 -17.14 -14.92
C SER A 154 -8.14 -17.97 -15.49
#